data_ff6d5a4fa941e89f78b51e3b3d2acbc9
#
_entry.id   ff6d5a4fa941e89f78b51e3b3d2acbc9
#
_cell.length_a   1.000
_cell.length_b   1.000
_cell.length_c   1.000
_cell.angle_alpha   90.00
_cell.angle_beta   90.00
_cell.angle_gamma   90.00
#
_symmetry.space_group_name_H-M   'P 1'
#
loop_
_entity.id
_entity.type
_entity.pdbx_description
1 polymer ?
#
loop_
_entity_poly.entity_id
_entity_poly.type
_entity_poly.pdbx_seq_one_letter_code
_entity_poly.pdbx_strand_id
1 'polypeptide(L)'
;MELLYIDEAVVVCVKPARVLSTDEPGGLPELVREALGDSQADIRTVHRLDRVVSGVMVLARSAESASELSRQIREDKFQKEYLAVVHGVPEADKGTLTDLLYRDKARRMTMVAEAPGKGVQEAVLDYEVLSRAENLSKVRIHLRTGRTHQIRVQFASRGMPLVGERKYSTLEDPCEIALWSHKIGFTHPVTGKFMTFSKEPPKVYPWSIIA
;
A
#
# COMPACT_ATOMS: atom_id res chain seq x y z
N MET A 1 7.99 -4.20 -16.20
CA MET A 1 7.93 -3.89 -14.75
C MET A 1 9.27 -3.28 -14.32
N GLU A 2 9.28 -2.30 -13.40
CA GLU A 2 10.52 -1.68 -12.92
C GLU A 2 11.04 -2.45 -11.69
N LEU A 3 12.28 -2.93 -11.77
CA LEU A 3 13.01 -3.51 -10.63
C LEU A 3 13.89 -2.43 -10.03
N LEU A 4 13.82 -2.21 -8.70
CA LEU A 4 14.60 -1.22 -7.97
C LEU A 4 15.84 -1.83 -7.33
N TYR A 5 15.77 -3.11 -6.97
CA TYR A 5 16.86 -3.85 -6.36
C TYR A 5 16.63 -5.37 -6.54
N ILE A 6 17.72 -6.09 -6.66
CA ILE A 6 17.72 -7.55 -6.70
C ILE A 6 19.03 -8.09 -6.14
N ASP A 7 18.92 -9.15 -5.34
CA ASP A 7 20.01 -10.05 -4.96
C ASP A 7 19.49 -11.49 -4.75
N GLU A 8 20.23 -12.32 -4.06
CA GLU A 8 19.88 -13.72 -3.82
C GLU A 8 18.73 -13.90 -2.80
N ALA A 9 18.48 -12.90 -1.96
CA ALA A 9 17.53 -12.96 -0.85
C ALA A 9 16.21 -12.26 -1.15
N VAL A 10 16.26 -11.11 -1.86
CA VAL A 10 15.10 -10.25 -2.08
C VAL A 10 15.07 -9.66 -3.50
N VAL A 11 13.89 -9.30 -3.94
CA VAL A 11 13.67 -8.41 -5.07
C VAL A 11 12.74 -7.27 -4.65
N VAL A 12 13.12 -6.03 -4.98
CA VAL A 12 12.29 -4.83 -4.76
C VAL A 12 11.87 -4.31 -6.13
N CYS A 13 10.57 -4.10 -6.30
CA CYS A 13 10.01 -3.68 -7.57
C CYS A 13 8.87 -2.68 -7.39
N VAL A 14 8.46 -2.06 -8.49
CA VAL A 14 7.25 -1.23 -8.56
C VAL A 14 6.10 -2.07 -9.10
N LYS A 15 5.14 -2.42 -8.22
CA LYS A 15 3.93 -3.14 -8.63
C LYS A 15 3.04 -2.22 -9.48
N PRO A 16 2.65 -2.62 -10.69
CA PRO A 16 1.67 -1.86 -11.46
C PRO A 16 0.25 -1.96 -10.86
N ALA A 17 -0.61 -1.00 -11.23
CA ALA A 17 -2.04 -1.11 -10.95
C ALA A 17 -2.65 -2.33 -11.66
N ARG A 18 -3.78 -2.84 -11.12
CA ARG A 18 -4.55 -3.98 -11.63
C ARG A 18 -3.86 -5.33 -11.56
N VAL A 19 -2.64 -5.40 -11.03
CA VAL A 19 -1.89 -6.64 -10.77
C VAL A 19 -2.13 -7.11 -9.34
N LEU A 20 -2.40 -8.39 -9.14
CA LEU A 20 -2.49 -9.00 -7.81
C LEU A 20 -1.09 -9.10 -7.19
N SER A 21 -1.01 -8.95 -5.87
CA SER A 21 0.26 -9.11 -5.14
C SER A 21 0.60 -10.57 -4.86
N THR A 22 -0.35 -11.49 -5.06
CA THR A 22 -0.25 -12.92 -4.75
C THR A 22 0.21 -13.71 -5.97
N ASP A 23 0.69 -14.95 -5.74
CA ASP A 23 1.17 -15.86 -6.78
C ASP A 23 0.00 -16.55 -7.47
N GLU A 24 -0.62 -15.83 -8.37
CA GLU A 24 -1.72 -16.23 -9.22
C GLU A 24 -1.36 -15.90 -10.68
N PRO A 25 -1.97 -16.50 -11.69
CA PRO A 25 -1.74 -16.15 -13.09
C PRO A 25 -1.90 -14.64 -13.33
N GLY A 26 -0.89 -13.99 -13.88
CA GLY A 26 -0.80 -12.52 -14.05
C GLY A 26 -0.52 -11.75 -12.75
N GLY A 27 -0.17 -12.43 -11.66
CA GLY A 27 0.21 -11.81 -10.40
C GLY A 27 1.65 -11.29 -10.38
N LEU A 28 1.97 -10.52 -9.35
CA LEU A 28 3.29 -9.87 -9.24
C LEU A 28 4.46 -10.86 -9.21
N PRO A 29 4.39 -12.02 -8.51
CA PRO A 29 5.48 -12.99 -8.56
C PRO A 29 5.75 -13.54 -9.97
N GLU A 30 4.71 -13.80 -10.78
CA GLU A 30 4.89 -14.22 -12.17
C GLU A 30 5.58 -13.14 -13.01
N LEU A 31 5.12 -11.88 -12.91
CA LEU A 31 5.75 -10.75 -13.60
C LEU A 31 7.21 -10.54 -13.18
N VAL A 32 7.55 -10.84 -11.93
CA VAL A 32 8.95 -10.79 -11.45
C VAL A 32 9.76 -11.91 -12.11
N ARG A 33 9.26 -13.16 -12.15
CA ARG A 33 9.93 -14.27 -12.83
C ARG A 33 10.18 -13.98 -14.30
N GLU A 34 9.20 -13.41 -14.99
CA GLU A 34 9.35 -12.96 -16.39
C GLU A 34 10.45 -11.89 -16.52
N ALA A 35 10.45 -10.89 -15.64
CA ALA A 35 11.46 -9.83 -15.67
C ALA A 35 12.87 -10.33 -15.36
N LEU A 36 13.00 -11.43 -14.60
CA LEU A 36 14.27 -12.10 -14.31
C LEU A 36 14.72 -13.07 -15.42
N GLY A 37 13.82 -13.42 -16.34
CA GLY A 37 14.06 -14.48 -17.34
C GLY A 37 14.18 -15.87 -16.71
N ASP A 38 13.63 -16.08 -15.50
CA ASP A 38 13.68 -17.34 -14.74
C ASP A 38 12.28 -17.70 -14.23
N SER A 39 11.59 -18.55 -14.99
CA SER A 39 10.24 -19.02 -14.65
C SER A 39 10.19 -19.90 -13.41
N GLN A 40 11.32 -20.42 -12.95
CA GLN A 40 11.43 -21.31 -11.78
C GLN A 40 11.94 -20.56 -10.53
N ALA A 41 12.23 -19.27 -10.63
CA ALA A 41 12.69 -18.49 -9.49
C ALA A 41 11.69 -18.55 -8.33
N ASP A 42 12.18 -18.85 -7.13
CA ASP A 42 11.37 -18.85 -5.91
C ASP A 42 11.08 -17.37 -5.51
N ILE A 43 9.88 -16.91 -5.86
CA ILE A 43 9.43 -15.54 -5.58
C ILE A 43 8.22 -15.59 -4.65
N ARG A 44 8.38 -15.06 -3.43
CA ARG A 44 7.40 -15.16 -2.34
C ARG A 44 6.91 -13.78 -1.90
N THR A 45 5.60 -13.63 -1.85
CA THR A 45 4.95 -12.42 -1.33
C THR A 45 4.97 -12.42 0.20
N VAL A 46 5.49 -11.35 0.81
CA VAL A 46 5.55 -11.16 2.26
C VAL A 46 4.58 -10.09 2.76
N HIS A 47 4.20 -9.14 1.90
CA HIS A 47 3.16 -8.15 2.14
C HIS A 47 2.37 -7.89 0.86
N ARG A 48 1.26 -7.16 0.96
CA ARG A 48 0.37 -6.96 -0.19
C ARG A 48 -0.02 -5.50 -0.34
N LEU A 49 -0.20 -5.09 -1.59
CA LEU A 49 -0.99 -3.94 -1.99
C LEU A 49 -2.32 -4.43 -2.58
N ASP A 50 -3.36 -3.62 -2.48
CA ASP A 50 -4.62 -3.89 -3.18
C ASP A 50 -4.36 -3.99 -4.69
N ARG A 51 -5.20 -4.73 -5.42
CA ARG A 51 -5.03 -4.91 -6.86
C ARG A 51 -4.93 -3.59 -7.62
N VAL A 52 -5.71 -2.59 -7.22
CA VAL A 52 -5.76 -1.26 -7.85
C VAL A 52 -4.64 -0.32 -7.41
N VAL A 53 -3.91 -0.64 -6.35
CA VAL A 53 -2.85 0.18 -5.77
C VAL A 53 -1.51 -0.16 -6.41
N SER A 54 -0.72 0.86 -6.71
CA SER A 54 0.61 0.74 -7.28
C SER A 54 1.70 1.16 -6.29
N GLY A 55 2.96 0.90 -6.65
CA GLY A 55 4.13 1.39 -5.91
C GLY A 55 5.07 0.30 -5.43
N VAL A 56 5.97 0.68 -4.54
CA VAL A 56 7.10 -0.15 -4.11
C VAL A 56 6.67 -1.35 -3.29
N MET A 57 7.15 -2.51 -3.66
CA MET A 57 6.99 -3.77 -2.93
C MET A 57 8.31 -4.53 -2.87
N VAL A 58 8.51 -5.29 -1.79
CA VAL A 58 9.56 -6.30 -1.68
C VAL A 58 8.96 -7.70 -1.72
N LEU A 59 9.61 -8.61 -2.44
CA LEU A 59 9.33 -10.04 -2.44
C LEU A 59 10.59 -10.79 -2.00
N ALA A 60 10.41 -11.90 -1.31
CA ALA A 60 11.52 -12.76 -0.92
C ALA A 60 11.86 -13.76 -2.04
N ARG A 61 13.12 -14.18 -2.10
CA ARG A 61 13.62 -15.16 -3.06
C ARG A 61 13.97 -16.51 -2.43
N SER A 62 13.59 -16.70 -1.16
CA SER A 62 13.65 -17.98 -0.46
C SER A 62 12.62 -18.04 0.67
N ALA A 63 12.40 -19.25 1.21
CA ALA A 63 11.53 -19.46 2.36
C ALA A 63 12.07 -18.77 3.62
N GLU A 64 13.38 -18.80 3.85
CA GLU A 64 14.06 -18.18 4.98
C GLU A 64 13.91 -16.66 4.93
N SER A 65 14.19 -16.05 3.77
CA SER A 65 14.02 -14.61 3.56
C SER A 65 12.56 -14.18 3.74
N ALA A 66 11.60 -14.98 3.27
CA ALA A 66 10.17 -14.71 3.46
C ALA A 66 9.77 -14.80 4.94
N SER A 67 10.29 -15.77 5.68
CA SER A 67 10.03 -15.91 7.09
C SER A 67 10.56 -14.73 7.90
N GLU A 68 11.79 -14.29 7.63
CA GLU A 68 12.43 -13.16 8.29
C GLU A 68 11.71 -11.84 8.01
N LEU A 69 11.40 -11.53 6.74
CA LEU A 69 10.64 -10.33 6.38
C LEU A 69 9.23 -10.33 7.01
N SER A 70 8.57 -11.50 7.03
CA SER A 70 7.27 -11.66 7.68
C SER A 70 7.36 -11.46 9.20
N ARG A 71 8.47 -11.86 9.83
CA ARG A 71 8.74 -11.60 11.25
C ARG A 71 8.86 -10.09 11.49
N GLN A 72 9.63 -9.37 10.70
CA GLN A 72 9.78 -7.92 10.81
C GLN A 72 8.42 -7.19 10.67
N ILE A 73 7.55 -7.65 9.77
CA ILE A 73 6.20 -7.09 9.62
C ILE A 73 5.37 -7.32 10.89
N ARG A 74 5.42 -8.50 11.49
CA ARG A 74 4.68 -8.80 12.73
C ARG A 74 5.22 -8.04 13.94
N GLU A 75 6.51 -7.73 13.96
CA GLU A 75 7.20 -7.00 15.03
C GLU A 75 7.20 -5.47 14.82
N ASP A 76 6.44 -4.98 13.81
CA ASP A 76 6.37 -3.56 13.43
C ASP A 76 7.74 -2.90 13.12
N LYS A 77 8.67 -3.72 12.61
CA LYS A 77 10.02 -3.29 12.18
C LYS A 77 10.11 -3.01 10.68
N PHE A 78 9.02 -3.25 9.95
CA PHE A 78 8.92 -3.01 8.52
C PHE A 78 8.22 -1.67 8.26
N GLN A 79 8.95 -0.70 7.72
CA GLN A 79 8.43 0.63 7.45
C GLN A 79 7.62 0.66 6.14
N LYS A 80 6.47 1.33 6.17
CA LYS A 80 5.59 1.55 5.02
C LYS A 80 5.12 3.00 5.00
N GLU A 81 5.46 3.70 3.94
CA GLU A 81 4.97 5.04 3.69
C GLU A 81 4.20 5.07 2.37
N TYR A 82 3.04 5.68 2.40
CA TYR A 82 2.19 5.88 1.23
C TYR A 82 2.04 7.36 0.92
N LEU A 83 1.83 7.65 -0.36
CA LEU A 83 1.26 8.92 -0.81
C LEU A 83 -0.16 8.67 -1.30
N ALA A 84 -1.06 9.60 -0.99
CA ALA A 84 -2.41 9.58 -1.52
C ALA A 84 -2.85 11.00 -1.90
N VAL A 85 -3.78 11.10 -2.84
CA VAL A 85 -4.54 12.32 -3.07
C VAL A 85 -5.98 12.04 -2.67
N VAL A 86 -6.51 12.87 -1.79
CA VAL A 86 -7.87 12.77 -1.26
C VAL A 86 -8.71 13.96 -1.70
N HIS A 87 -10.02 13.74 -1.88
CA HIS A 87 -10.98 14.82 -1.98
C HIS A 87 -11.13 15.52 -0.61
N GLY A 88 -11.31 16.83 -0.65
CA GLY A 88 -11.46 17.63 0.57
C GLY A 88 -10.13 18.04 1.20
N VAL A 89 -10.26 18.73 2.32
CA VAL A 89 -9.14 19.28 3.08
C VAL A 89 -9.24 18.77 4.52
N PRO A 90 -8.29 17.97 5.00
CA PRO A 90 -8.24 17.58 6.40
C PRO A 90 -8.20 18.82 7.32
N GLU A 91 -8.90 18.77 8.45
CA GLU A 91 -8.96 19.89 9.42
C GLU A 91 -7.58 20.25 9.99
N ALA A 92 -6.72 19.25 10.16
CA ALA A 92 -5.35 19.45 10.63
C ALA A 92 -4.33 19.01 9.59
N ASP A 93 -3.16 19.65 9.57
CA ASP A 93 -2.06 19.28 8.68
C ASP A 93 -1.45 17.92 9.01
N LYS A 94 -1.60 17.47 10.25
CA LYS A 94 -1.15 16.15 10.71
C LYS A 94 -2.17 15.57 11.67
N GLY A 95 -2.32 14.27 11.66
CA GLY A 95 -3.24 13.59 12.56
C GLY A 95 -3.07 12.08 12.55
N THR A 96 -3.76 11.44 13.48
CA THR A 96 -3.87 9.99 13.57
C THR A 96 -5.32 9.59 13.34
N LEU A 97 -5.55 8.66 12.42
CA LEU A 97 -6.87 8.06 12.23
C LEU A 97 -6.91 6.70 12.93
N THR A 98 -7.85 6.56 13.85
CA THR A 98 -8.09 5.29 14.57
C THR A 98 -9.53 4.88 14.37
N ASP A 99 -9.75 3.67 13.88
CA ASP A 99 -11.06 3.08 13.65
C ASP A 99 -11.05 1.59 13.98
N LEU A 100 -12.23 1.06 14.24
CA LEU A 100 -12.49 -0.36 14.29
C LEU A 100 -12.97 -0.81 12.92
N LEU A 101 -12.27 -1.74 12.29
CA LEU A 101 -12.58 -2.22 10.95
C LEU A 101 -12.96 -3.70 10.95
N TYR A 102 -13.96 -4.06 10.13
CA TYR A 102 -14.30 -5.45 9.86
C TYR A 102 -14.46 -5.70 8.36
N ARG A 103 -14.26 -6.95 7.95
CA ARG A 103 -14.43 -7.38 6.56
C ARG A 103 -15.82 -7.95 6.33
N ASP A 104 -16.66 -7.22 5.59
CA ASP A 104 -17.89 -7.77 5.01
C ASP A 104 -17.52 -8.64 3.80
N LYS A 105 -17.61 -9.96 3.97
CA LYS A 105 -17.23 -10.93 2.92
C LYS A 105 -18.25 -10.94 1.77
N ALA A 106 -19.52 -10.73 2.05
CA ALA A 106 -20.57 -10.74 1.03
C ALA A 106 -20.44 -9.55 0.09
N ARG A 107 -20.21 -8.37 0.64
CA ARG A 107 -19.98 -7.14 -0.14
C ARG A 107 -18.53 -7.01 -0.65
N ARG A 108 -17.61 -7.86 -0.17
CA ARG A 108 -16.16 -7.74 -0.41
C ARG A 108 -15.62 -6.37 -0.03
N MET A 109 -16.18 -5.74 1.01
CA MET A 109 -15.83 -4.42 1.51
C MET A 109 -15.29 -4.49 2.93
N THR A 110 -14.42 -3.55 3.29
CA THR A 110 -14.06 -3.28 4.67
C THR A 110 -14.95 -2.14 5.17
N MET A 111 -15.47 -2.27 6.36
CA MET A 111 -16.43 -1.32 6.95
C MET A 111 -15.91 -0.85 8.31
N VAL A 112 -16.29 0.36 8.71
CA VAL A 112 -16.08 0.86 10.07
C VAL A 112 -17.13 0.23 10.98
N ALA A 113 -16.70 -0.30 12.12
CA ALA A 113 -17.57 -0.83 13.17
C ALA A 113 -17.71 0.19 14.30
N GLU A 114 -18.89 0.28 14.88
CA GLU A 114 -19.16 1.18 16.02
C GLU A 114 -18.63 0.63 17.36
N ALA A 115 -18.45 -0.70 17.45
CA ALA A 115 -18.00 -1.37 18.66
C ALA A 115 -17.09 -2.58 18.36
N PRO A 116 -16.25 -2.98 19.32
CA PRO A 116 -15.48 -4.22 19.23
C PRO A 116 -16.38 -5.45 19.06
N GLY A 117 -15.90 -6.46 18.32
CA GLY A 117 -16.65 -7.68 18.08
C GLY A 117 -15.83 -8.74 17.33
N LYS A 118 -16.45 -9.87 17.06
CA LYS A 118 -15.78 -10.97 16.33
C LYS A 118 -15.42 -10.52 14.92
N GLY A 119 -14.12 -10.58 14.58
CA GLY A 119 -13.61 -10.18 13.27
C GLY A 119 -13.43 -8.66 13.09
N VAL A 120 -13.70 -7.87 14.13
CA VAL A 120 -13.39 -6.44 14.20
C VAL A 120 -11.95 -6.26 14.66
N GLN A 121 -11.20 -5.40 14.02
CA GLN A 121 -9.80 -5.14 14.31
C GLN A 121 -9.53 -3.64 14.33
N GLU A 122 -8.71 -3.20 15.27
CA GLU A 122 -8.21 -1.83 15.31
C GLU A 122 -7.34 -1.53 14.08
N ALA A 123 -7.51 -0.35 13.54
CA ALA A 123 -6.78 0.18 12.41
C ALA A 123 -6.29 1.59 12.73
N VAL A 124 -4.97 1.78 12.72
CA VAL A 124 -4.32 3.04 13.06
C VAL A 124 -3.36 3.45 11.96
N LEU A 125 -3.47 4.70 11.51
CA LEU A 125 -2.52 5.34 10.62
C LEU A 125 -2.25 6.78 11.06
N ASP A 126 -1.06 7.27 10.76
CA ASP A 126 -0.73 8.69 10.85
C ASP A 126 -0.74 9.30 9.44
N TYR A 127 -1.17 10.55 9.33
CA TYR A 127 -1.11 11.30 8.08
C TYR A 127 -0.49 12.68 8.27
N GLU A 128 0.10 13.19 7.19
CA GLU A 128 0.61 14.56 7.06
C GLU A 128 0.17 15.10 5.70
N VAL A 129 -0.47 16.27 5.69
CA VAL A 129 -0.81 16.99 4.46
C VAL A 129 0.44 17.64 3.91
N LEU A 130 0.83 17.26 2.69
CA LEU A 130 2.02 17.77 2.02
C LEU A 130 1.72 19.02 1.21
N SER A 131 0.58 19.04 0.53
CA SER A 131 0.13 20.15 -0.29
C SER A 131 -1.38 20.09 -0.54
N ARG A 132 -1.93 21.22 -0.97
CA ARG A 132 -3.36 21.38 -1.30
C ARG A 132 -3.49 22.10 -2.63
N ALA A 133 -4.47 21.70 -3.44
CA ALA A 133 -4.86 22.38 -4.65
C ALA A 133 -6.37 22.27 -4.82
N GLU A 134 -7.08 23.39 -4.92
CA GLU A 134 -8.53 23.43 -4.96
C GLU A 134 -9.17 22.67 -3.80
N ASN A 135 -9.98 21.65 -4.06
CA ASN A 135 -10.60 20.79 -3.06
C ASN A 135 -9.91 19.42 -2.97
N LEU A 136 -8.61 19.36 -3.25
CA LEU A 136 -7.80 18.15 -3.15
C LEU A 136 -6.64 18.36 -2.18
N SER A 137 -6.25 17.29 -1.49
CA SER A 137 -5.09 17.28 -0.61
C SER A 137 -4.19 16.09 -0.92
N LYS A 138 -2.89 16.35 -1.07
CA LYS A 138 -1.86 15.29 -1.12
C LYS A 138 -1.42 15.00 0.30
N VAL A 139 -1.49 13.75 0.68
CA VAL A 139 -1.16 13.31 2.03
C VAL A 139 -0.09 12.22 2.01
N ARG A 140 0.84 12.33 2.95
CA ARG A 140 1.75 11.24 3.32
C ARG A 140 1.11 10.43 4.43
N ILE A 141 1.21 9.11 4.37
CA ILE A 141 0.55 8.21 5.29
C ILE A 141 1.56 7.18 5.79
N HIS A 142 1.62 7.04 7.12
CA HIS A 142 2.35 5.97 7.80
C HIS A 142 1.36 5.00 8.42
N LEU A 143 1.38 3.74 7.99
CA LEU A 143 0.53 2.70 8.55
C LEU A 143 1.17 2.12 9.81
N ARG A 144 0.49 2.25 10.96
CA ARG A 144 0.80 1.50 12.19
C ARG A 144 0.18 0.10 12.16
N THR A 145 -0.91 -0.06 11.43
CA THR A 145 -1.57 -1.36 11.18
C THR A 145 -1.78 -1.54 9.68
N GLY A 146 -1.96 -2.79 9.21
CA GLY A 146 -2.11 -3.10 7.78
C GLY A 146 -3.40 -3.86 7.47
N ARG A 147 -4.59 -3.27 7.76
CA ARG A 147 -5.88 -3.90 7.47
C ARG A 147 -6.24 -3.77 6.00
N THR A 148 -7.04 -4.71 5.49
CA THR A 148 -7.51 -4.68 4.10
C THR A 148 -8.23 -3.36 3.81
N HIS A 149 -7.85 -2.65 2.75
CA HIS A 149 -8.40 -1.36 2.33
C HIS A 149 -8.33 -0.26 3.41
N GLN A 150 -7.43 -0.37 4.40
CA GLN A 150 -7.41 0.51 5.57
C GLN A 150 -7.43 1.99 5.22
N ILE A 151 -6.45 2.47 4.45
CA ILE A 151 -6.34 3.88 4.04
C ILE A 151 -7.63 4.33 3.34
N ARG A 152 -8.11 3.53 2.41
CA ARG A 152 -9.27 3.81 1.57
C ARG A 152 -10.54 4.03 2.38
N VAL A 153 -10.83 3.12 3.33
CA VAL A 153 -12.04 3.21 4.14
C VAL A 153 -11.93 4.28 5.22
N GLN A 154 -10.76 4.47 5.83
CA GLN A 154 -10.59 5.47 6.89
C GLN A 154 -10.74 6.91 6.38
N PHE A 155 -10.23 7.22 5.19
CA PHE A 155 -10.46 8.53 4.58
C PHE A 155 -11.89 8.67 4.04
N ALA A 156 -12.43 7.66 3.37
CA ALA A 156 -13.79 7.71 2.83
C ALA A 156 -14.86 7.87 3.92
N SER A 157 -14.71 7.22 5.08
CA SER A 157 -15.64 7.35 6.22
C SER A 157 -15.69 8.74 6.83
N ARG A 158 -14.70 9.58 6.52
CA ARG A 158 -14.61 10.99 6.94
C ARG A 158 -15.02 11.98 5.85
N GLY A 159 -15.66 11.49 4.78
CA GLY A 159 -16.04 12.33 3.64
C GLY A 159 -14.90 12.80 2.76
N MET A 160 -13.72 12.20 2.91
CA MET A 160 -12.51 12.51 2.15
C MET A 160 -12.01 11.30 1.35
N PRO A 161 -12.82 10.72 0.44
CA PRO A 161 -12.38 9.55 -0.33
C PRO A 161 -11.15 9.90 -1.17
N LEU A 162 -10.34 8.88 -1.46
CA LEU A 162 -9.21 9.04 -2.36
C LEU A 162 -9.71 9.37 -3.78
N VAL A 163 -8.98 10.20 -4.49
CA VAL A 163 -9.25 10.46 -5.92
C VAL A 163 -9.11 9.13 -6.68
N GLY A 164 -10.07 8.82 -7.55
CA GLY A 164 -10.16 7.54 -8.27
C GLY A 164 -10.68 6.36 -7.45
N GLU A 165 -11.18 6.58 -6.23
CA GLU A 165 -11.80 5.54 -5.40
C GLU A 165 -13.17 5.13 -5.92
N ARG A 166 -13.32 3.86 -6.32
CA ARG A 166 -14.57 3.34 -6.93
C ARG A 166 -15.38 2.40 -6.03
N LYS A 167 -14.85 2.09 -4.84
CA LYS A 167 -15.52 1.16 -3.92
C LYS A 167 -16.14 1.84 -2.71
N TYR A 168 -15.52 2.91 -2.24
CA TYR A 168 -15.92 3.65 -1.05
C TYR A 168 -16.34 5.09 -1.36
N SER A 169 -16.48 5.43 -2.63
CA SER A 169 -16.93 6.74 -3.12
C SER A 169 -17.92 6.59 -4.25
N THR A 170 -18.78 7.57 -4.39
CA THR A 170 -19.67 7.76 -5.56
C THR A 170 -19.15 8.83 -6.52
N LEU A 171 -18.02 9.46 -6.19
CA LEU A 171 -17.37 10.43 -7.08
C LEU A 171 -16.76 9.72 -8.28
N GLU A 172 -16.90 10.33 -9.44
CA GLU A 172 -16.35 9.81 -10.69
C GLU A 172 -15.12 10.63 -11.07
N ASP A 173 -13.95 10.03 -10.88
CA ASP A 173 -12.68 10.62 -11.27
C ASP A 173 -12.15 9.96 -12.55
N PRO A 174 -11.52 10.74 -13.47
CA PRO A 174 -11.02 10.23 -14.76
C PRO A 174 -9.65 9.52 -14.63
N CYS A 175 -9.39 8.90 -13.49
CA CYS A 175 -8.09 8.28 -13.21
C CYS A 175 -8.22 6.99 -12.38
N GLU A 176 -7.12 6.25 -12.26
CA GLU A 176 -6.95 5.17 -11.29
C GLU A 176 -6.82 5.77 -9.87
N ILE A 177 -7.03 4.93 -8.86
CA ILE A 177 -6.95 5.37 -7.47
C ILE A 177 -5.60 6.03 -7.15
N ALA A 178 -5.65 7.23 -6.61
CA ALA A 178 -4.47 7.98 -6.18
C ALA A 178 -3.97 7.50 -4.81
N LEU A 179 -3.51 6.25 -4.77
CA LEU A 179 -2.85 5.61 -3.64
C LEU A 179 -1.59 4.92 -4.13
N TRP A 180 -0.45 5.32 -3.59
CA TRP A 180 0.87 4.89 -4.03
C TRP A 180 1.70 4.42 -2.83
N SER A 181 2.22 3.20 -2.87
CA SER A 181 3.24 2.73 -1.93
C SER A 181 4.56 3.43 -2.27
N HIS A 182 4.84 4.53 -1.56
CA HIS A 182 5.94 5.44 -1.87
C HIS A 182 7.28 4.92 -1.41
N LYS A 183 7.34 4.45 -0.15
CA LYS A 183 8.59 4.02 0.47
C LYS A 183 8.38 2.80 1.36
N ILE A 184 9.34 1.89 1.31
CA ILE A 184 9.46 0.77 2.24
C ILE A 184 10.84 0.79 2.89
N GLY A 185 10.92 0.30 4.12
CA GLY A 185 12.19 0.10 4.82
C GLY A 185 12.16 -1.20 5.60
N PHE A 186 13.23 -1.98 5.51
CA PHE A 186 13.35 -3.27 6.18
C PHE A 186 14.82 -3.62 6.44
N THR A 187 15.06 -4.52 7.38
CA THR A 187 16.36 -5.12 7.57
C THR A 187 16.53 -6.28 6.60
N HIS A 188 17.59 -6.24 5.81
CA HIS A 188 17.88 -7.27 4.83
C HIS A 188 18.02 -8.65 5.52
N PRO A 189 17.27 -9.68 5.06
CA PRO A 189 17.13 -10.94 5.79
C PRO A 189 18.44 -11.74 6.00
N VAL A 190 19.42 -11.53 5.12
CA VAL A 190 20.72 -12.24 5.20
C VAL A 190 21.80 -11.35 5.80
N THR A 191 21.93 -10.11 5.31
CA THR A 191 23.06 -9.25 5.72
C THR A 191 22.82 -8.48 7.02
N GLY A 192 21.56 -8.42 7.50
CA GLY A 192 21.19 -7.63 8.67
C GLY A 192 21.27 -6.10 8.48
N LYS A 193 21.59 -5.62 7.28
CA LYS A 193 21.67 -4.20 6.98
C LYS A 193 20.28 -3.60 6.77
N PHE A 194 19.99 -2.47 7.41
CA PHE A 194 18.75 -1.74 7.15
C PHE A 194 18.80 -1.07 5.77
N MET A 195 17.76 -1.27 4.96
CA MET A 195 17.64 -0.77 3.60
C MET A 195 16.32 -0.02 3.42
N THR A 196 16.32 1.02 2.60
CA THR A 196 15.12 1.76 2.21
C THR A 196 15.05 1.91 0.71
N PHE A 197 13.83 1.80 0.18
CA PHE A 197 13.55 2.00 -1.25
C PHE A 197 12.34 2.90 -1.40
N SER A 198 12.42 3.85 -2.32
CA SER A 198 11.34 4.77 -2.61
C SER A 198 11.20 5.01 -4.10
N LYS A 199 9.98 5.31 -4.52
CA LYS A 199 9.65 5.71 -5.89
C LYS A 199 8.51 6.71 -5.85
N GLU A 200 8.68 7.84 -6.53
CA GLU A 200 7.61 8.83 -6.70
C GLU A 200 6.49 8.29 -7.59
N PRO A 201 5.22 8.67 -7.33
CA PRO A 201 4.14 8.38 -8.24
C PRO A 201 4.35 9.03 -9.61
N PRO A 202 3.70 8.52 -10.66
CA PRO A 202 3.84 9.08 -12.00
C PRO A 202 3.30 10.52 -12.05
N LYS A 203 3.95 11.39 -12.86
CA LYS A 203 3.58 12.81 -13.02
C LYS A 203 2.35 12.97 -13.94
N VAL A 204 1.24 12.33 -13.56
CA VAL A 204 -0.06 12.43 -14.24
C VAL A 204 -1.13 12.87 -13.24
N TYR A 205 -2.32 13.26 -13.72
CA TYR A 205 -3.45 13.57 -12.83
C TYR A 205 -3.76 12.38 -11.89
N PRO A 206 -4.04 12.60 -10.59
CA PRO A 206 -4.07 13.89 -9.88
C PRO A 206 -2.70 14.32 -9.30
N TRP A 207 -1.66 13.51 -9.44
CA TRP A 207 -0.33 13.78 -8.86
C TRP A 207 0.35 15.02 -9.43
N SER A 208 0.06 15.34 -10.71
CA SER A 208 0.68 16.47 -11.43
C SER A 208 0.13 17.84 -11.04
N ILE A 209 -1.08 17.90 -10.46
CA ILE A 209 -1.72 19.17 -10.09
C ILE A 209 -1.47 19.56 -8.64
N ILE A 210 -0.90 18.65 -7.85
CA ILE A 210 -0.57 18.86 -6.45
C ILE A 210 0.95 18.64 -6.29
N ALA A 211 1.70 19.71 -6.47
CA ALA A 211 3.15 19.72 -6.34
C ALA A 211 3.62 19.66 -4.88
#